data_13dcd9f825848ec63f623d7fd5a33a08
#
_entry.id   13dcd9f825848ec63f623d7fd5a33a08
#
_cell.length_a   1.000
_cell.length_b   1.000
_cell.length_c   1.000
_cell.angle_alpha   90.00
_cell.angle_beta   90.00
_cell.angle_gamma   90.00
#
_symmetry.space_group_name_H-M   'P 1'
#
loop_
_entity.id
_entity.type
_entity.pdbx_description
1 polymer ?
#
loop_
_entity_poly.entity_id
_entity_poly.type
_entity_poly.pdbx_seq_one_letter_code
_entity_poly.pdbx_strand_id
1 'polypeptide(L)'
;MTEYQKTYIELKKRFSATDGGPDSVRALYAFKEELEQSEDKQAKEVLVDVDDLLDFKKDAYEQLCQIGNRSDKKTLKRLGTLKDYAENWGNHYAIPRPKTLEETQKEGERRVQLGLPTFRYHPNPLETGAFEESVDGVTCDCCGQTTHIFYTAPFFAVEDIECLCPECIASGEAARKYHGSFQDDCSVDGGVEDPARLEELIYRTPGYHGWQQEYWRAHCGDYCAFLGYVGARELRALGALEDVLDDPMWDKGQKEMIRESVNGGHLQCYLFQCLHCGKHLIWMDFD
;
A
#
# COMPACT_ATOMS: atom_id res chain seq x y z
N MET A 1 -35.42 7.67 12.98
CA MET A 1 -33.97 7.63 12.65
C MET A 1 -33.25 7.36 13.95
N THR A 2 -32.51 6.26 14.00
CA THR A 2 -31.77 5.82 15.19
C THR A 2 -30.49 6.62 15.38
N GLU A 3 -29.83 6.49 16.54
CA GLU A 3 -28.53 7.10 16.82
C GLU A 3 -27.50 6.62 15.79
N TYR A 4 -27.38 5.32 15.56
CA TYR A 4 -26.48 4.73 14.56
C TYR A 4 -26.69 5.30 13.14
N GLN A 5 -27.96 5.48 12.72
CA GLN A 5 -28.28 6.09 11.42
C GLN A 5 -27.84 7.56 11.33
N LYS A 6 -27.96 8.33 12.40
CA LYS A 6 -27.51 9.73 12.44
C LYS A 6 -26.00 9.81 12.31
N THR A 7 -25.28 9.01 13.10
CA THR A 7 -23.81 8.92 13.08
C THR A 7 -23.32 8.53 11.69
N TYR A 8 -23.91 7.50 11.08
CA TYR A 8 -23.55 7.08 9.72
C TYR A 8 -23.72 8.21 8.68
N ILE A 9 -24.85 8.93 8.71
CA ILE A 9 -25.11 10.01 7.77
C ILE A 9 -24.07 11.12 7.91
N GLU A 10 -23.67 11.46 9.14
CA GLU A 10 -22.66 12.47 9.41
C GLU A 10 -21.29 12.01 8.88
N LEU A 11 -20.86 10.78 9.21
CA LEU A 11 -19.61 10.20 8.75
C LEU A 11 -19.55 10.09 7.23
N LYS A 12 -20.64 9.63 6.59
CA LYS A 12 -20.75 9.58 5.13
C LYS A 12 -20.62 10.96 4.48
N LYS A 13 -21.22 11.98 5.09
CA LYS A 13 -21.09 13.36 4.61
C LYS A 13 -19.63 13.84 4.70
N ARG A 14 -18.93 13.57 5.80
CA ARG A 14 -17.50 13.89 5.96
C ARG A 14 -16.65 13.14 4.94
N PHE A 15 -16.89 11.84 4.78
CA PHE A 15 -16.20 11.01 3.80
C PHE A 15 -16.35 11.55 2.38
N SER A 16 -17.58 11.90 1.97
CA SER A 16 -17.84 12.48 0.64
C SER A 16 -17.23 13.87 0.47
N ALA A 17 -17.19 14.69 1.54
CA ALA A 17 -16.62 16.04 1.49
C ALA A 17 -15.09 16.06 1.40
N THR A 18 -14.44 15.00 1.85
CA THR A 18 -12.98 14.82 1.83
C THR A 18 -12.51 13.85 0.75
N ASP A 19 -13.42 13.38 -0.11
CA ASP A 19 -13.17 12.33 -1.11
C ASP A 19 -12.42 11.10 -0.52
N GLY A 20 -12.86 10.65 0.67
CA GLY A 20 -12.25 9.51 1.37
C GLY A 20 -10.94 9.84 2.10
N GLY A 21 -10.73 11.08 2.52
CA GLY A 21 -9.53 11.50 3.24
C GLY A 21 -9.27 10.72 4.53
N PRO A 22 -7.99 10.64 5.00
CA PRO A 22 -7.54 9.71 6.06
C PRO A 22 -8.36 9.78 7.35
N ASP A 23 -8.70 10.99 7.81
CA ASP A 23 -9.46 11.17 9.05
C ASP A 23 -10.91 10.69 8.94
N SER A 24 -11.52 10.81 7.76
CA SER A 24 -12.86 10.32 7.50
C SER A 24 -12.89 8.80 7.40
N VAL A 25 -11.88 8.19 6.82
CA VAL A 25 -11.71 6.73 6.76
C VAL A 25 -11.48 6.16 8.15
N ARG A 26 -10.56 6.73 8.96
CA ARG A 26 -10.35 6.32 10.36
C ARG A 26 -11.62 6.38 11.19
N ALA A 27 -12.41 7.46 11.04
CA ALA A 27 -13.67 7.61 11.77
C ALA A 27 -14.72 6.55 11.36
N LEU A 28 -14.78 6.19 10.08
CA LEU A 28 -15.65 5.11 9.60
C LEU A 28 -15.20 3.74 10.13
N TYR A 29 -13.91 3.46 10.21
CA TYR A 29 -13.39 2.23 10.79
C TYR A 29 -13.69 2.12 12.29
N ALA A 30 -13.50 3.20 13.06
CA ALA A 30 -13.85 3.21 14.47
C ALA A 30 -15.35 2.96 14.68
N PHE A 31 -16.19 3.54 13.83
CA PHE A 31 -17.63 3.30 13.86
C PHE A 31 -18.00 1.87 13.42
N LYS A 32 -17.32 1.30 12.43
CA LYS A 32 -17.47 -0.09 12.03
C LYS A 32 -17.19 -1.04 13.21
N GLU A 33 -16.08 -0.84 13.92
CA GLU A 33 -15.72 -1.63 15.10
C GLU A 33 -16.79 -1.55 16.21
N GLU A 34 -17.38 -0.37 16.47
CA GLU A 34 -18.49 -0.20 17.39
C GLU A 34 -19.72 -1.01 16.96
N LEU A 35 -20.07 -0.94 15.67
CA LEU A 35 -21.23 -1.65 15.12
C LEU A 35 -21.05 -3.19 15.14
N GLU A 36 -19.85 -3.69 14.89
CA GLU A 36 -19.51 -5.11 14.93
C GLU A 36 -19.66 -5.71 16.34
N GLN A 37 -19.36 -4.94 17.38
CA GLN A 37 -19.53 -5.34 18.78
C GLN A 37 -20.97 -5.30 19.27
N SER A 38 -21.88 -4.69 18.51
CA SER A 38 -23.28 -4.52 18.90
C SER A 38 -24.15 -5.70 18.46
N GLU A 39 -25.01 -6.17 19.38
CA GLU A 39 -26.06 -7.14 19.07
C GLU A 39 -27.37 -6.48 18.59
N ASP A 40 -27.43 -5.16 18.56
CA ASP A 40 -28.60 -4.41 18.09
C ASP A 40 -28.82 -4.64 16.58
N LYS A 41 -30.05 -5.03 16.23
CA LYS A 41 -30.43 -5.21 14.82
C LYS A 41 -30.20 -3.95 13.97
N GLN A 42 -30.43 -2.78 14.55
CA GLN A 42 -30.26 -1.49 13.85
C GLN A 42 -28.77 -1.19 13.62
N ALA A 43 -27.88 -1.56 14.55
CA ALA A 43 -26.46 -1.49 14.35
C ALA A 43 -26.01 -2.39 13.19
N LYS A 44 -26.51 -3.62 13.13
CA LYS A 44 -26.22 -4.57 12.04
C LYS A 44 -26.72 -4.07 10.67
N GLU A 45 -27.89 -3.40 10.64
CA GLU A 45 -28.39 -2.76 9.41
C GLU A 45 -27.46 -1.61 8.93
N VAL A 46 -26.97 -0.79 9.87
CA VAL A 46 -26.04 0.31 9.54
C VAL A 46 -24.66 -0.20 9.20
N LEU A 47 -24.21 -1.31 9.79
CA LEU A 47 -22.92 -1.94 9.45
C LEU A 47 -22.85 -2.33 7.96
N VAL A 48 -23.95 -2.85 7.38
CA VAL A 48 -24.03 -3.10 5.93
C VAL A 48 -23.77 -1.81 5.11
N ASP A 49 -24.27 -0.66 5.59
CA ASP A 49 -24.09 0.61 4.91
C ASP A 49 -22.65 1.14 5.04
N VAL A 50 -22.00 0.90 6.17
CA VAL A 50 -20.59 1.25 6.40
C VAL A 50 -19.67 0.37 5.56
N ASP A 51 -19.91 -0.94 5.56
CA ASP A 51 -19.14 -1.88 4.75
C ASP A 51 -19.28 -1.60 3.25
N ASP A 52 -20.48 -1.31 2.79
CA ASP A 52 -20.71 -0.92 1.40
C ASP A 52 -19.99 0.39 1.03
N LEU A 53 -19.94 1.37 1.94
CA LEU A 53 -19.24 2.65 1.75
C LEU A 53 -17.72 2.49 1.74
N LEU A 54 -17.18 1.58 2.57
CA LEU A 54 -15.75 1.25 2.63
C LEU A 54 -15.35 0.17 1.62
N ASP A 55 -16.27 -0.24 0.74
CA ASP A 55 -16.07 -1.26 -0.30
C ASP A 55 -15.76 -2.68 0.21
N PHE A 56 -16.14 -3.01 1.43
CA PHE A 56 -16.22 -4.39 1.93
C PHE A 56 -17.45 -5.10 1.33
N LYS A 57 -17.47 -5.28 0.02
CA LYS A 57 -18.67 -5.74 -0.70
C LYS A 57 -19.12 -7.15 -0.33
N LYS A 58 -18.16 -8.03 -0.04
CA LYS A 58 -18.47 -9.40 0.42
C LYS A 58 -19.11 -9.38 1.80
N ASP A 59 -18.53 -8.62 2.75
CA ASP A 59 -19.06 -8.54 4.12
C ASP A 59 -20.43 -7.88 4.11
N ALA A 60 -20.63 -6.79 3.38
CA ALA A 60 -21.93 -6.15 3.20
C ALA A 60 -22.98 -7.09 2.61
N TYR A 61 -22.61 -7.94 1.63
CA TYR A 61 -23.48 -8.93 1.05
C TYR A 61 -23.89 -10.03 2.07
N GLU A 62 -22.91 -10.62 2.75
CA GLU A 62 -23.13 -11.68 3.72
C GLU A 62 -24.03 -11.21 4.87
N GLN A 63 -23.76 -10.03 5.42
CA GLN A 63 -24.57 -9.42 6.47
C GLN A 63 -26.00 -9.13 5.99
N LEU A 64 -26.15 -8.54 4.80
CA LEU A 64 -27.48 -8.25 4.25
C LEU A 64 -28.27 -9.53 3.97
N CYS A 65 -27.61 -10.64 3.64
CA CYS A 65 -28.24 -11.97 3.53
C CYS A 65 -28.82 -12.48 4.85
N GLN A 66 -28.14 -12.16 5.97
CA GLN A 66 -28.54 -12.61 7.31
C GLN A 66 -29.71 -11.78 7.87
N ILE A 67 -29.66 -10.45 7.70
CA ILE A 67 -30.62 -9.54 8.36
C ILE A 67 -31.70 -9.01 7.42
N GLY A 68 -31.49 -9.09 6.10
CA GLY A 68 -32.35 -8.45 5.10
C GLY A 68 -33.71 -9.11 4.94
N ASN A 69 -34.74 -8.29 4.81
CA ASN A 69 -36.08 -8.77 4.45
C ASN A 69 -36.15 -9.09 2.95
N ARG A 70 -36.07 -10.34 2.59
CA ARG A 70 -36.12 -10.83 1.21
C ARG A 70 -37.46 -10.59 0.48
N SER A 71 -38.47 -10.10 1.17
CA SER A 71 -39.73 -9.69 0.57
C SER A 71 -39.74 -8.23 0.12
N ASP A 72 -38.74 -7.44 0.54
CA ASP A 72 -38.62 -6.04 0.17
C ASP A 72 -37.82 -5.88 -1.16
N LYS A 73 -38.43 -5.18 -2.12
CA LYS A 73 -37.83 -4.95 -3.45
C LYS A 73 -36.50 -4.17 -3.38
N LYS A 74 -36.34 -3.26 -2.43
CA LYS A 74 -35.11 -2.46 -2.27
C LYS A 74 -33.98 -3.37 -1.78
N THR A 75 -34.27 -4.21 -0.78
CA THR A 75 -33.33 -5.21 -0.27
C THR A 75 -32.91 -6.20 -1.35
N LEU A 76 -33.86 -6.73 -2.14
CA LEU A 76 -33.56 -7.65 -3.24
C LEU A 76 -32.68 -7.02 -4.32
N LYS A 77 -32.94 -5.75 -4.70
CA LYS A 77 -32.11 -5.02 -5.65
C LYS A 77 -30.67 -4.84 -5.12
N ARG A 78 -30.54 -4.44 -3.84
CA ARG A 78 -29.22 -4.25 -3.20
C ARG A 78 -28.47 -5.57 -3.10
N LEU A 79 -29.14 -6.66 -2.71
CA LEU A 79 -28.53 -8.00 -2.71
C LEU A 79 -28.00 -8.40 -4.09
N GLY A 80 -28.76 -8.12 -5.16
CA GLY A 80 -28.30 -8.39 -6.53
C GLY A 80 -27.04 -7.63 -6.89
N THR A 81 -26.97 -6.34 -6.56
CA THR A 81 -25.78 -5.50 -6.83
C THR A 81 -24.57 -5.98 -6.01
N LEU A 82 -24.74 -6.19 -4.71
CA LEU A 82 -23.64 -6.62 -3.84
C LEU A 82 -23.17 -8.05 -4.17
N LYS A 83 -24.08 -8.94 -4.58
CA LYS A 83 -23.74 -10.31 -4.96
C LYS A 83 -22.73 -10.36 -6.09
N ASP A 84 -22.99 -9.59 -7.16
CA ASP A 84 -22.14 -9.56 -8.33
C ASP A 84 -20.70 -9.14 -7.95
N TYR A 85 -20.55 -8.10 -7.15
CA TYR A 85 -19.26 -7.67 -6.62
C TYR A 85 -18.63 -8.69 -5.67
N ALA A 86 -19.40 -9.26 -4.74
CA ALA A 86 -18.90 -10.21 -3.75
C ALA A 86 -18.37 -11.51 -4.38
N GLU A 87 -19.07 -12.02 -5.42
CA GLU A 87 -18.68 -13.23 -6.13
C GLU A 87 -17.44 -13.04 -7.01
N ASN A 88 -17.30 -11.89 -7.66
CA ASN A 88 -16.20 -11.63 -8.60
C ASN A 88 -14.95 -11.04 -7.91
N TRP A 89 -15.11 -10.22 -6.86
CA TRP A 89 -14.03 -9.42 -6.30
C TRP A 89 -13.89 -9.54 -4.77
N GLY A 90 -14.88 -10.10 -4.07
CA GLY A 90 -14.86 -10.20 -2.61
C GLY A 90 -14.75 -8.82 -1.94
N ASN A 91 -13.73 -8.66 -1.09
CA ASN A 91 -13.34 -7.39 -0.45
C ASN A 91 -12.08 -6.77 -1.08
N HIS A 92 -11.71 -7.20 -2.28
CA HIS A 92 -10.47 -6.77 -2.93
C HIS A 92 -10.33 -5.23 -3.02
N TYR A 93 -11.46 -4.54 -3.21
CA TYR A 93 -11.50 -3.08 -3.34
C TYR A 93 -11.76 -2.35 -2.02
N ALA A 94 -11.76 -3.04 -0.88
CA ALA A 94 -11.95 -2.40 0.40
C ALA A 94 -10.90 -1.30 0.64
N ILE A 95 -11.37 -0.12 1.08
CA ILE A 95 -10.49 1.00 1.41
C ILE A 95 -9.66 0.62 2.64
N PRO A 96 -8.33 0.63 2.59
CA PRO A 96 -7.51 0.26 3.71
C PRO A 96 -7.65 1.27 4.85
N ARG A 97 -7.57 0.78 6.09
CA ARG A 97 -7.54 1.66 7.25
C ARG A 97 -6.20 2.39 7.31
N PRO A 98 -6.18 3.73 7.32
CA PRO A 98 -4.95 4.48 7.53
C PRO A 98 -4.31 4.13 8.88
N LYS A 99 -3.02 3.82 8.89
CA LYS A 99 -2.27 3.54 10.11
C LYS A 99 -2.29 4.74 11.06
N THR A 100 -2.32 4.47 12.35
CA THR A 100 -2.13 5.48 13.39
C THR A 100 -0.64 5.77 13.60
N LEU A 101 -0.32 6.88 14.24
CA LEU A 101 1.05 7.19 14.63
C LEU A 101 1.64 6.11 15.55
N GLU A 102 0.83 5.55 16.46
CA GLU A 102 1.24 4.48 17.36
C GLU A 102 1.59 3.19 16.61
N GLU A 103 0.79 2.81 15.61
CA GLU A 103 1.06 1.65 14.76
C GLU A 103 2.34 1.83 13.96
N THR A 104 2.54 3.01 13.37
CA THR A 104 3.77 3.34 12.65
C THR A 104 5.00 3.29 13.57
N GLN A 105 4.86 3.75 14.81
CA GLN A 105 5.92 3.68 15.81
C GLN A 105 6.24 2.24 16.21
N LYS A 106 5.23 1.41 16.47
CA LYS A 106 5.40 -0.02 16.78
C LYS A 106 6.09 -0.78 15.65
N GLU A 107 5.79 -0.47 14.40
CA GLU A 107 6.49 -1.06 13.24
C GLU A 107 7.97 -0.65 13.21
N GLY A 108 8.27 0.61 13.52
CA GLY A 108 9.65 1.08 13.68
C GLY A 108 10.39 0.33 14.80
N GLU A 109 9.75 0.16 15.96
CA GLU A 109 10.29 -0.59 17.10
C GLU A 109 10.51 -2.07 16.73
N ARG A 110 9.59 -2.71 16.00
CA ARG A 110 9.74 -4.09 15.52
C ARG A 110 10.98 -4.23 14.64
N ARG A 111 11.22 -3.31 13.71
CA ARG A 111 12.41 -3.34 12.85
C ARG A 111 13.71 -3.27 13.66
N VAL A 112 13.75 -2.42 14.68
CA VAL A 112 14.89 -2.34 15.60
C VAL A 112 15.06 -3.63 16.39
N GLN A 113 13.98 -4.24 16.88
CA GLN A 113 14.02 -5.53 17.58
C GLN A 113 14.50 -6.67 16.69
N LEU A 114 14.15 -6.65 15.40
CA LEU A 114 14.62 -7.63 14.42
C LEU A 114 16.07 -7.38 13.95
N GLY A 115 16.69 -6.27 14.42
CA GLY A 115 18.06 -5.91 14.03
C GLY A 115 18.18 -5.51 12.55
N LEU A 116 17.09 -5.08 11.92
CA LEU A 116 17.11 -4.71 10.51
C LEU A 116 17.86 -3.40 10.29
N PRO A 117 18.75 -3.33 9.29
CA PRO A 117 19.37 -2.08 8.89
C PRO A 117 18.30 -1.09 8.37
N THR A 118 18.61 0.20 8.49
CA THR A 118 17.76 1.26 7.94
C THR A 118 18.13 1.50 6.48
N PHE A 119 17.13 1.44 5.60
CA PHE A 119 17.27 1.79 4.19
C PHE A 119 16.59 3.12 3.92
N ARG A 120 17.37 4.10 3.53
CA ARG A 120 16.91 5.49 3.32
C ARG A 120 15.82 5.58 2.27
N TYR A 121 16.02 4.90 1.14
CA TYR A 121 15.12 4.94 0.00
C TYR A 121 14.06 3.84 -0.01
N HIS A 122 14.16 2.85 0.87
CA HIS A 122 13.14 1.81 1.06
C HIS A 122 12.93 1.52 2.57
N PRO A 123 12.24 2.41 3.30
CA PRO A 123 12.20 2.33 4.76
C PRO A 123 11.46 1.13 5.32
N ASN A 124 10.56 0.51 4.54
CA ASN A 124 9.67 -0.57 5.01
C ASN A 124 9.71 -1.81 4.10
N PRO A 125 10.88 -2.45 3.87
CA PRO A 125 10.99 -3.54 2.90
C PRO A 125 10.27 -4.84 3.30
N LEU A 126 9.98 -5.07 4.58
CA LEU A 126 9.11 -6.17 5.04
C LEU A 126 7.66 -5.93 4.66
N GLU A 127 7.14 -4.74 4.91
CA GLU A 127 5.75 -4.38 4.66
C GLU A 127 5.43 -4.30 3.15
N THR A 128 6.43 -4.00 2.34
CA THR A 128 6.31 -3.97 0.88
C THR A 128 6.55 -5.32 0.21
N GLY A 129 6.94 -6.34 0.98
CA GLY A 129 7.21 -7.68 0.47
C GLY A 129 8.57 -7.81 -0.25
N ALA A 130 9.46 -6.81 -0.18
CA ALA A 130 10.82 -6.95 -0.68
C ALA A 130 11.70 -7.85 0.21
N PHE A 131 11.31 -7.98 1.48
CA PHE A 131 11.85 -8.98 2.41
C PHE A 131 10.75 -9.94 2.86
N GLU A 132 11.13 -11.19 3.09
CA GLU A 132 10.30 -12.21 3.70
C GLU A 132 10.93 -12.77 4.97
N GLU A 133 10.07 -13.34 5.85
CA GLU A 133 10.50 -14.01 7.09
C GLU A 133 10.51 -15.53 6.89
N SER A 134 11.56 -16.20 7.38
CA SER A 134 11.66 -17.66 7.44
C SER A 134 11.78 -18.12 8.89
N VAL A 135 10.87 -19.02 9.31
CA VAL A 135 10.87 -19.58 10.67
C VAL A 135 12.13 -20.44 10.90
N ASP A 136 12.48 -21.25 9.91
CA ASP A 136 13.64 -22.18 10.01
C ASP A 136 14.96 -21.49 9.70
N GLY A 137 14.92 -20.28 9.16
CA GLY A 137 16.08 -19.57 8.64
C GLY A 137 16.54 -20.10 7.29
N VAL A 138 17.24 -19.26 6.54
CA VAL A 138 17.82 -19.56 5.24
C VAL A 138 19.30 -19.13 5.24
N THR A 139 20.13 -19.73 4.40
CA THR A 139 21.54 -19.36 4.28
C THR A 139 21.70 -18.24 3.28
N CYS A 140 22.28 -17.13 3.69
CA CYS A 140 22.60 -16.02 2.80
C CYS A 140 23.71 -16.40 1.83
N ASP A 141 23.45 -16.27 0.52
CA ASP A 141 24.45 -16.60 -0.52
C ASP A 141 25.69 -15.70 -0.47
N CYS A 142 25.53 -14.48 0.03
CA CYS A 142 26.61 -13.52 0.12
C CYS A 142 27.59 -13.84 1.24
N CYS A 143 27.14 -13.94 2.49
CA CYS A 143 28.00 -14.10 3.68
C CYS A 143 28.03 -15.54 4.24
N GLY A 144 27.14 -16.44 3.76
CA GLY A 144 27.04 -17.81 4.27
C GLY A 144 26.45 -17.95 5.66
N GLN A 145 25.92 -16.87 6.24
CA GLN A 145 25.26 -16.91 7.56
C GLN A 145 23.80 -17.27 7.43
N THR A 146 23.24 -17.90 8.47
CA THR A 146 21.80 -18.11 8.57
C THR A 146 21.12 -16.78 8.87
N THR A 147 20.05 -16.47 8.12
CA THR A 147 19.18 -15.31 8.35
C THR A 147 17.73 -15.75 8.42
N HIS A 148 16.91 -15.08 9.23
CA HIS A 148 15.46 -15.28 9.29
C HIS A 148 14.68 -14.27 8.47
N ILE A 149 15.38 -13.28 7.90
CA ILE A 149 14.82 -12.27 7.00
C ILE A 149 15.69 -12.21 5.77
N PHE A 150 15.07 -12.37 4.60
CA PHE A 150 15.80 -12.44 3.33
C PHE A 150 15.07 -11.67 2.22
N TYR A 151 15.84 -11.24 1.25
CA TYR A 151 15.42 -10.45 0.11
C TYR A 151 14.79 -11.32 -0.98
N THR A 152 13.68 -10.87 -1.55
CA THR A 152 12.91 -11.58 -2.59
C THR A 152 12.64 -10.76 -3.85
N ALA A 153 12.88 -9.45 -3.81
CA ALA A 153 12.71 -8.59 -4.98
C ALA A 153 13.90 -8.73 -5.97
N PRO A 154 13.87 -8.13 -7.17
CA PRO A 154 14.89 -8.33 -8.19
C PRO A 154 16.30 -7.92 -7.75
N PHE A 155 17.28 -8.77 -8.05
CA PHE A 155 18.71 -8.48 -7.95
C PHE A 155 19.36 -8.79 -9.30
N PHE A 156 19.87 -7.77 -9.95
CA PHE A 156 20.43 -7.86 -11.30
C PHE A 156 21.89 -8.28 -11.23
N ALA A 157 22.17 -9.56 -11.39
CA ALA A 157 23.50 -10.14 -11.43
C ALA A 157 23.59 -11.22 -12.53
N VAL A 158 24.82 -11.63 -12.88
CA VAL A 158 25.03 -12.73 -13.85
C VAL A 158 24.77 -14.09 -13.17
N GLU A 159 25.08 -14.19 -11.89
CA GLU A 159 24.87 -15.39 -11.08
C GLU A 159 23.45 -15.43 -10.56
N ASP A 160 22.84 -16.61 -10.49
CA ASP A 160 21.55 -16.81 -9.83
C ASP A 160 21.74 -16.74 -8.32
N ILE A 161 21.16 -15.73 -7.70
CA ILE A 161 21.21 -15.48 -6.26
C ILE A 161 19.80 -15.64 -5.70
N GLU A 162 19.60 -16.58 -4.78
CA GLU A 162 18.29 -16.89 -4.23
C GLU A 162 18.03 -16.21 -2.89
N CYS A 163 19.09 -15.95 -2.11
CA CYS A 163 18.95 -15.45 -0.76
C CYS A 163 20.00 -14.42 -0.38
N LEU A 164 19.58 -13.21 -0.06
CA LEU A 164 20.44 -12.15 0.50
C LEU A 164 19.90 -11.67 1.84
N CYS A 165 20.75 -11.60 2.87
CA CYS A 165 20.37 -11.01 4.14
C CYS A 165 20.39 -9.48 4.08
N PRO A 166 19.58 -8.77 4.92
CA PRO A 166 19.51 -7.31 4.94
C PRO A 166 20.87 -6.62 5.13
N GLU A 167 21.76 -7.20 5.94
CA GLU A 167 23.09 -6.66 6.23
C GLU A 167 24.00 -6.66 5.00
N CYS A 168 23.98 -7.74 4.18
CA CYS A 168 24.75 -7.81 2.94
C CYS A 168 24.27 -6.79 1.89
N ILE A 169 23.00 -6.43 1.92
CA ILE A 169 22.44 -5.37 1.08
C ILE A 169 22.90 -4.01 1.60
N ALA A 170 22.63 -3.69 2.87
CA ALA A 170 22.94 -2.40 3.47
C ALA A 170 24.44 -2.04 3.41
N SER A 171 25.31 -3.04 3.58
CA SER A 171 26.77 -2.87 3.48
C SER A 171 27.29 -2.74 2.04
N GLY A 172 26.47 -3.10 1.02
CA GLY A 172 26.88 -3.18 -0.36
C GLY A 172 27.75 -4.42 -0.68
N GLU A 173 27.90 -5.34 0.27
CA GLU A 173 28.71 -6.55 0.09
C GLU A 173 28.16 -7.45 -1.02
N ALA A 174 26.83 -7.60 -1.07
CA ALA A 174 26.16 -8.40 -2.09
C ALA A 174 26.40 -7.82 -3.50
N ALA A 175 26.18 -6.52 -3.69
CA ALA A 175 26.42 -5.87 -4.97
C ALA A 175 27.87 -5.98 -5.42
N ARG A 176 28.84 -5.79 -4.50
CA ARG A 176 30.25 -5.89 -4.80
C ARG A 176 30.68 -7.32 -5.13
N LYS A 177 30.20 -8.33 -4.38
CA LYS A 177 30.58 -9.74 -4.57
C LYS A 177 30.10 -10.29 -5.92
N TYR A 178 28.88 -9.95 -6.29
CA TYR A 178 28.24 -10.48 -7.49
C TYR A 178 28.26 -9.53 -8.69
N HIS A 179 28.92 -8.37 -8.55
CA HIS A 179 28.90 -7.31 -9.57
C HIS A 179 27.47 -6.99 -10.02
N GLY A 180 26.54 -7.01 -9.06
CA GLY A 180 25.10 -6.83 -9.30
C GLY A 180 24.56 -5.51 -8.74
N SER A 181 23.28 -5.29 -8.97
CA SER A 181 22.56 -4.10 -8.53
C SER A 181 21.11 -4.45 -8.11
N PHE A 182 20.54 -3.64 -7.24
CA PHE A 182 19.13 -3.76 -6.79
C PHE A 182 18.19 -2.88 -7.59
N GLN A 183 18.74 -1.97 -8.41
CA GLN A 183 18.01 -1.07 -9.29
C GLN A 183 18.84 -0.84 -10.55
N ASP A 184 18.18 -0.65 -11.70
CA ASP A 184 18.80 -0.23 -12.94
C ASP A 184 19.08 1.28 -12.92
N ASP A 185 20.32 1.70 -13.19
CA ASP A 185 20.73 3.10 -13.21
C ASP A 185 20.10 3.92 -14.35
N CYS A 186 19.61 3.23 -15.40
CA CYS A 186 18.87 3.86 -16.49
C CYS A 186 17.37 4.06 -16.15
N SER A 187 16.89 3.44 -15.09
CA SER A 187 15.47 3.45 -14.67
C SER A 187 15.26 4.28 -13.40
N VAL A 188 15.82 5.48 -13.39
CA VAL A 188 15.69 6.45 -12.28
C VAL A 188 15.40 7.85 -12.82
N ASP A 189 14.67 8.66 -12.05
CA ASP A 189 14.51 10.09 -12.38
C ASP A 189 15.88 10.80 -12.37
N GLY A 190 16.09 11.71 -13.30
CA GLY A 190 17.25 12.60 -13.32
C GLY A 190 17.19 13.70 -12.26
N GLY A 191 18.24 14.53 -12.22
CA GLY A 191 18.31 15.72 -11.35
C GLY A 191 18.88 15.45 -9.95
N VAL A 192 19.42 14.27 -9.70
CA VAL A 192 20.22 13.95 -8.51
C VAL A 192 21.69 14.06 -8.89
N GLU A 193 22.37 15.12 -8.42
CA GLU A 193 23.75 15.44 -8.80
C GLU A 193 24.80 14.69 -7.98
N ASP A 194 24.45 14.27 -6.76
CA ASP A 194 25.36 13.58 -5.84
C ASP A 194 25.49 12.09 -6.23
N PRO A 195 26.64 11.64 -6.74
CA PRO A 195 26.84 10.25 -7.17
C PRO A 195 26.76 9.26 -6.00
N ALA A 196 27.00 9.69 -4.77
CA ALA A 196 26.90 8.82 -3.59
C ALA A 196 25.44 8.40 -3.32
N ARG A 197 24.47 9.23 -3.70
CA ARG A 197 23.03 8.91 -3.60
C ARG A 197 22.62 7.85 -4.60
N LEU A 198 23.11 7.95 -5.83
CA LEU A 198 22.88 6.93 -6.85
C LEU A 198 23.52 5.60 -6.43
N GLU A 199 24.77 5.63 -5.94
CA GLU A 199 25.47 4.45 -5.44
C GLU A 199 24.70 3.78 -4.29
N GLU A 200 24.19 4.56 -3.33
CA GLU A 200 23.35 4.06 -2.24
C GLU A 200 22.05 3.42 -2.75
N LEU A 201 21.37 4.06 -3.71
CA LEU A 201 20.15 3.53 -4.31
C LEU A 201 20.41 2.22 -5.05
N ILE A 202 21.41 2.19 -5.94
CA ILE A 202 21.67 1.07 -6.85
C ILE A 202 22.21 -0.15 -6.11
N TYR A 203 23.13 0.05 -5.13
CA TYR A 203 23.94 -1.03 -4.58
C TYR A 203 23.63 -1.37 -3.11
N ARG A 204 22.89 -0.51 -2.39
CA ARG A 204 22.66 -0.67 -0.94
C ARG A 204 21.21 -0.46 -0.51
N THR A 205 20.29 -0.32 -1.47
CA THR A 205 18.87 -0.20 -1.19
C THR A 205 18.13 -1.40 -1.78
N PRO A 206 17.30 -2.12 -1.02
CA PRO A 206 16.47 -3.18 -1.57
C PRO A 206 15.53 -2.61 -2.62
N GLY A 207 15.42 -3.27 -3.78
CA GLY A 207 14.45 -2.95 -4.81
C GLY A 207 13.03 -3.28 -4.37
N TYR A 208 12.07 -3.12 -5.28
CA TYR A 208 10.68 -3.51 -5.07
C TYR A 208 10.20 -4.38 -6.23
N HIS A 209 9.06 -5.06 -6.10
CA HIS A 209 8.49 -5.87 -7.18
C HIS A 209 7.68 -4.97 -8.14
N GLY A 210 8.22 -4.70 -9.33
CA GLY A 210 7.50 -4.07 -10.43
C GLY A 210 6.79 -5.11 -11.31
N TRP A 211 5.74 -4.73 -12.02
CA TRP A 211 5.17 -5.56 -13.08
C TRP A 211 6.00 -5.50 -14.36
N GLN A 212 6.62 -4.34 -14.57
CA GLN A 212 7.57 -4.09 -15.63
C GLN A 212 8.91 -3.73 -15.01
N GLN A 213 9.77 -2.99 -15.74
CA GLN A 213 11.03 -2.49 -15.20
C GLN A 213 10.76 -1.49 -14.06
N GLU A 214 11.29 -1.75 -12.87
CA GLU A 214 11.20 -0.84 -11.72
C GLU A 214 11.78 0.53 -12.08
N TYR A 215 11.09 1.59 -11.68
CA TYR A 215 11.51 2.95 -11.93
C TYR A 215 11.53 3.75 -10.62
N TRP A 216 12.65 4.41 -10.33
CA TRP A 216 12.80 5.14 -9.07
C TRP A 216 12.61 6.64 -9.24
N ARG A 217 11.68 7.21 -8.48
CA ARG A 217 11.35 8.62 -8.52
C ARG A 217 12.34 9.46 -7.70
N ALA A 218 12.61 10.69 -8.18
CA ALA A 218 13.39 11.69 -7.48
C ALA A 218 12.65 13.03 -7.35
N HIS A 219 12.94 13.76 -6.28
CA HIS A 219 12.40 15.10 -6.05
C HIS A 219 13.31 15.89 -5.10
N CYS A 220 13.37 17.22 -5.24
CA CYS A 220 14.26 18.08 -4.44
C CYS A 220 15.74 17.67 -4.48
N GLY A 221 16.22 17.18 -5.62
CA GLY A 221 17.62 16.79 -5.81
C GLY A 221 18.06 15.53 -5.07
N ASP A 222 17.11 14.66 -4.68
CA ASP A 222 17.36 13.39 -4.01
C ASP A 222 16.36 12.32 -4.48
N TYR A 223 16.70 11.03 -4.33
CA TYR A 223 15.76 9.97 -4.58
C TYR A 223 14.69 9.91 -3.47
N CYS A 224 13.49 9.53 -3.86
CA CYS A 224 12.35 9.42 -2.95
C CYS A 224 12.35 8.07 -2.22
N ALA A 225 11.74 8.02 -1.04
CA ALA A 225 11.49 6.78 -0.36
C ALA A 225 10.33 6.02 -1.01
N PHE A 226 10.53 4.77 -1.37
CA PHE A 226 9.45 3.87 -1.79
C PHE A 226 8.61 3.46 -0.58
N LEU A 227 7.30 3.66 -0.67
CA LEU A 227 6.36 3.40 0.43
C LEU A 227 5.46 2.18 0.19
N GLY A 228 5.36 1.70 -1.06
CA GLY A 228 4.57 0.51 -1.38
C GLY A 228 3.65 0.70 -2.58
N TYR A 229 2.70 -0.21 -2.69
CA TYR A 229 1.77 -0.36 -3.80
C TYR A 229 0.45 0.31 -3.46
N VAL A 230 -0.10 1.09 -4.40
CA VAL A 230 -1.32 1.87 -4.16
C VAL A 230 -2.21 1.91 -5.40
N GLY A 231 -3.50 2.19 -5.15
CA GLY A 231 -4.45 2.68 -6.13
C GLY A 231 -5.04 4.01 -5.65
N ALA A 232 -6.03 4.52 -6.37
CA ALA A 232 -6.66 5.81 -6.04
C ALA A 232 -7.23 5.86 -4.61
N ARG A 233 -7.70 4.74 -4.08
CA ARG A 233 -8.27 4.65 -2.73
C ARG A 233 -7.22 4.80 -1.65
N GLU A 234 -6.10 4.09 -1.78
CA GLU A 234 -4.96 4.20 -0.88
C GLU A 234 -4.38 5.61 -0.92
N LEU A 235 -4.25 6.20 -2.12
CA LEU A 235 -3.81 7.59 -2.28
C LEU A 235 -4.74 8.58 -1.58
N ARG A 236 -6.08 8.41 -1.68
CA ARG A 236 -7.04 9.24 -0.93
C ARG A 236 -6.92 9.03 0.57
N ALA A 237 -6.86 7.77 1.02
CA ALA A 237 -6.75 7.43 2.43
C ALA A 237 -5.46 7.98 3.08
N LEU A 238 -4.39 8.11 2.30
CA LEU A 238 -3.13 8.74 2.74
C LEU A 238 -3.13 10.27 2.60
N GLY A 239 -4.12 10.86 1.91
CA GLY A 239 -4.12 12.27 1.54
C GLY A 239 -3.06 12.63 0.48
N ALA A 240 -2.61 11.64 -0.30
CA ALA A 240 -1.54 11.77 -1.28
C ALA A 240 -2.04 12.02 -2.72
N LEU A 241 -3.35 11.86 -2.98
CA LEU A 241 -3.87 11.90 -4.35
C LEU A 241 -3.60 13.23 -5.05
N GLU A 242 -3.83 14.36 -4.38
CA GLU A 242 -3.63 15.68 -4.98
C GLU A 242 -2.15 15.93 -5.30
N ASP A 243 -1.23 15.56 -4.41
CA ASP A 243 0.22 15.64 -4.66
C ASP A 243 0.61 14.89 -5.95
N VAL A 244 0.06 13.68 -6.12
CA VAL A 244 0.31 12.82 -7.28
C VAL A 244 -0.29 13.42 -8.54
N LEU A 245 -1.51 13.95 -8.48
CA LEU A 245 -2.18 14.56 -9.64
C LEU A 245 -1.56 15.91 -10.04
N ASP A 246 -0.89 16.60 -9.13
CA ASP A 246 -0.16 17.84 -9.41
C ASP A 246 1.21 17.58 -10.05
N ASP A 247 1.65 16.33 -10.20
CA ASP A 247 2.89 16.02 -10.91
C ASP A 247 2.75 16.34 -12.41
N PRO A 248 3.63 17.21 -12.95
CA PRO A 248 3.61 17.58 -14.37
C PRO A 248 3.97 16.44 -15.32
N MET A 249 4.51 15.35 -14.82
CA MET A 249 4.78 14.13 -15.60
C MET A 249 3.51 13.55 -16.23
N TRP A 250 2.37 13.69 -15.56
CA TRP A 250 1.11 13.08 -15.98
C TRP A 250 0.28 14.01 -16.85
N ASP A 251 -0.10 13.54 -18.01
CA ASP A 251 -1.10 14.22 -18.84
C ASP A 251 -2.52 14.05 -18.28
N LYS A 252 -3.51 14.71 -18.93
CA LYS A 252 -4.90 14.66 -18.46
C LYS A 252 -5.49 13.24 -18.47
N GLY A 253 -5.16 12.43 -19.46
CA GLY A 253 -5.67 11.06 -19.59
C GLY A 253 -5.09 10.17 -18.50
N GLN A 254 -3.77 10.29 -18.27
CA GLN A 254 -3.08 9.55 -17.21
C GLN A 254 -3.59 9.94 -15.81
N LYS A 255 -3.87 11.22 -15.56
CA LYS A 255 -4.48 11.68 -14.30
C LYS A 255 -5.86 11.07 -14.07
N GLU A 256 -6.67 10.89 -15.12
CA GLU A 256 -7.95 10.20 -14.99
C GLU A 256 -7.78 8.72 -14.69
N MET A 257 -6.84 8.05 -15.37
CA MET A 257 -6.50 6.65 -15.06
C MET A 257 -6.03 6.47 -13.62
N ILE A 258 -5.20 7.39 -13.10
CA ILE A 258 -4.76 7.38 -11.70
C ILE A 258 -5.96 7.50 -10.75
N ARG A 259 -6.95 8.37 -11.03
CA ARG A 259 -8.17 8.52 -10.21
C ARG A 259 -9.04 7.27 -10.16
N GLU A 260 -8.97 6.44 -11.18
CA GLU A 260 -9.72 5.19 -11.32
C GLU A 260 -8.87 3.96 -10.98
N SER A 261 -7.58 4.13 -10.69
CA SER A 261 -6.66 3.02 -10.43
C SER A 261 -7.04 2.23 -9.19
N VAL A 262 -6.78 0.94 -9.27
CA VAL A 262 -7.01 -0.02 -8.18
C VAL A 262 -5.69 -0.73 -7.89
N ASN A 263 -5.31 -0.80 -6.63
CA ASN A 263 -4.13 -1.55 -6.22
C ASN A 263 -4.31 -3.04 -6.59
N GLY A 264 -3.36 -3.59 -7.36
CA GLY A 264 -3.47 -4.94 -7.93
C GLY A 264 -4.46 -5.07 -9.10
N GLY A 265 -4.98 -3.95 -9.67
CA GLY A 265 -5.80 -3.91 -10.87
C GLY A 265 -4.97 -3.79 -12.15
N HIS A 266 -5.57 -3.41 -13.28
CA HIS A 266 -4.90 -3.25 -14.59
C HIS A 266 -3.86 -2.12 -14.66
N LEU A 267 -3.87 -1.21 -13.70
CA LEU A 267 -2.91 -0.13 -13.48
C LEU A 267 -2.38 -0.24 -12.05
N GLN A 268 -1.12 -0.60 -11.92
CA GLN A 268 -0.44 -0.62 -10.62
C GLN A 268 0.34 0.68 -10.41
N CYS A 269 0.06 1.37 -9.30
CA CYS A 269 0.84 2.53 -8.88
C CYS A 269 1.81 2.16 -7.76
N TYR A 270 3.03 2.68 -7.86
CA TYR A 270 4.12 2.54 -6.90
C TYR A 270 4.31 3.89 -6.22
N LEU A 271 4.09 3.95 -4.90
CA LEU A 271 4.10 5.20 -4.13
C LEU A 271 5.49 5.54 -3.62
N PHE A 272 5.89 6.77 -3.85
CA PHE A 272 7.12 7.36 -3.36
C PHE A 272 6.84 8.62 -2.56
N GLN A 273 7.73 8.93 -1.61
CA GLN A 273 7.68 10.18 -0.85
C GLN A 273 9.02 10.89 -0.88
N CYS A 274 9.00 12.17 -1.21
CA CYS A 274 10.18 13.02 -1.13
C CYS A 274 10.70 13.12 0.30
N LEU A 275 11.96 12.81 0.52
CA LEU A 275 12.61 12.84 1.83
C LEU A 275 12.80 14.26 2.39
N HIS A 276 12.66 15.30 1.56
CA HIS A 276 12.91 16.69 1.95
C HIS A 276 11.61 17.47 2.20
N CYS A 277 10.65 17.40 1.28
CA CYS A 277 9.42 18.19 1.38
C CYS A 277 8.18 17.36 1.71
N GLY A 278 8.31 16.03 1.75
CA GLY A 278 7.20 15.12 2.05
C GLY A 278 6.19 14.93 0.91
N LYS A 279 6.39 15.57 -0.26
CA LYS A 279 5.51 15.41 -1.42
C LYS A 279 5.46 13.95 -1.86
N HIS A 280 4.25 13.48 -2.19
CA HIS A 280 4.04 12.14 -2.73
C HIS A 280 4.13 12.16 -4.26
N LEU A 281 4.75 11.13 -4.81
CA LEU A 281 4.87 10.86 -6.25
C LEU A 281 4.56 9.40 -6.50
N ILE A 282 4.20 9.06 -7.73
CA ILE A 282 4.07 7.66 -8.14
C ILE A 282 4.91 7.36 -9.38
N TRP A 283 5.20 6.08 -9.58
CA TRP A 283 5.39 5.46 -10.87
C TRP A 283 4.20 4.54 -11.15
N MET A 284 3.95 4.15 -12.39
CA MET A 284 2.84 3.27 -12.73
C MET A 284 3.16 2.34 -13.88
N ASP A 285 2.68 1.09 -13.77
CA ASP A 285 2.75 0.06 -14.79
C ASP A 285 1.36 -0.34 -15.25
N PHE A 286 1.27 -0.80 -16.49
CA PHE A 286 0.05 -1.30 -17.11
C PHE A 286 0.23 -2.77 -17.52
N ASP A 287 -0.84 -3.58 -17.40
CA ASP A 287 -0.92 -4.93 -17.97
C ASP A 287 -1.46 -4.91 -19.42
#